data_e747c5ee64f3b5ec557ed1f3cccbee93
#
_entry.id   e747c5ee64f3b5ec557ed1f3cccbee93
#
_cell.length_a   1.000
_cell.length_b   1.000
_cell.length_c   1.000
_cell.angle_alpha   90.00
_cell.angle_beta   90.00
_cell.angle_gamma   90.00
#
_symmetry.space_group_name_H-M   'P 1'
#
loop_
_entity.id
_entity.type
_entity.pdbx_description
1 polymer ?
#
loop_
_entity_poly.entity_id
_entity_poly.type
_entity_poly.pdbx_seq_one_letter_code
_entity_poly.pdbx_strand_id
1 'polypeptide(L)'
;AITEKNVGEIYDDPKLFAVEMRMLRECLEVMRKLNIPLIDLPRFPARTFGRLIRFLPNPILQPLLKKRITKGRGDKMPSFYYDAKNKIGKCEVMYLNGKIAEHGAQLGVPTPINSRMTEMLMSIVNGTDTRTPDRRYRSLISP
;
A
#
# COMPACT_ATOMS: atom_id res chain seq x y z
N ALA A 1 5.38 -4.45 -7.39
CA ALA A 1 4.98 -5.84 -7.68
C ALA A 1 3.80 -5.88 -8.64
N ILE A 2 2.60 -5.44 -8.25
CA ILE A 2 1.38 -5.57 -9.06
C ILE A 2 1.53 -4.89 -10.43
N THR A 3 2.03 -3.67 -10.47
CA THR A 3 2.15 -2.85 -11.68
C THR A 3 3.56 -2.87 -12.29
N GLU A 4 4.50 -3.57 -11.66
CA GLU A 4 5.92 -3.62 -12.03
C GLU A 4 6.62 -2.24 -12.11
N LYS A 5 6.05 -1.25 -11.44
CA LYS A 5 6.62 0.10 -11.31
C LYS A 5 7.51 0.21 -10.08
N ASN A 6 8.56 1.01 -10.18
CA ASN A 6 9.41 1.36 -9.04
C ASN A 6 8.70 2.37 -8.10
N VAL A 7 9.29 2.63 -6.94
CA VAL A 7 8.70 3.53 -5.95
C VAL A 7 8.52 4.95 -6.49
N GLY A 8 9.47 5.46 -7.26
CA GLY A 8 9.37 6.79 -7.88
C GLY A 8 8.17 6.89 -8.83
N GLU A 9 8.04 5.93 -9.74
CA GLU A 9 6.93 5.87 -10.69
C GLU A 9 5.56 5.73 -10.02
N ILE A 10 5.48 5.00 -8.88
CA ILE A 10 4.24 4.89 -8.09
C ILE A 10 3.85 6.25 -7.50
N TYR A 11 4.83 6.98 -6.95
CA TYR A 11 4.59 8.29 -6.35
C TYR A 11 4.43 9.42 -7.38
N ASP A 12 4.82 9.20 -8.63
CA ASP A 12 4.61 10.14 -9.75
C ASP A 12 3.23 10.01 -10.36
N ASP A 13 2.63 8.83 -10.32
CA ASP A 13 1.31 8.56 -10.83
C ASP A 13 0.23 8.95 -9.79
N PRO A 14 -0.60 10.00 -10.04
CA PRO A 14 -1.60 10.45 -9.05
C PRO A 14 -2.62 9.37 -8.67
N LYS A 15 -2.93 8.44 -9.58
CA LYS A 15 -3.89 7.36 -9.34
C LYS A 15 -3.29 6.28 -8.43
N LEU A 16 -2.05 5.87 -8.69
CA LEU A 16 -1.34 4.94 -7.80
C LEU A 16 -1.06 5.57 -6.45
N PHE A 17 -0.67 6.85 -6.42
CA PHE A 17 -0.53 7.58 -5.17
C PHE A 17 -1.83 7.60 -4.36
N ALA A 18 -2.97 7.80 -5.03
CA ALA A 18 -4.28 7.75 -4.36
C ALA A 18 -4.58 6.37 -3.77
N VAL A 19 -4.22 5.28 -4.45
CA VAL A 19 -4.35 3.90 -3.94
C VAL A 19 -3.49 3.72 -2.68
N GLU A 20 -2.22 4.13 -2.71
CA GLU A 20 -1.31 4.06 -1.55
C GLU A 20 -1.88 4.85 -0.35
N MET A 21 -2.38 6.05 -0.58
CA MET A 21 -2.97 6.87 0.49
C MET A 21 -4.26 6.27 1.05
N ARG A 22 -5.12 5.67 0.22
CA ARG A 22 -6.31 4.96 0.68
C ARG A 22 -5.93 3.73 1.52
N MET A 23 -4.98 2.93 1.05
CA MET A 23 -4.46 1.77 1.79
C MET A 23 -3.97 2.16 3.18
N LEU A 24 -3.19 3.24 3.29
CA LEU A 24 -2.68 3.75 4.57
C LEU A 24 -3.81 4.32 5.46
N ARG A 25 -4.81 4.99 4.89
CA ARG A 25 -5.97 5.50 5.64
C ARG A 25 -6.81 4.37 6.22
N GLU A 26 -7.03 3.29 5.47
CA GLU A 26 -7.69 2.07 5.98
C GLU A 26 -6.92 1.49 7.18
N CYS A 27 -5.60 1.35 7.06
CA CYS A 27 -4.74 0.90 8.15
C CYS A 27 -4.88 1.79 9.40
N LEU A 28 -4.79 3.11 9.23
CA LEU A 28 -4.93 4.07 10.34
C LEU A 28 -6.31 3.98 11.02
N GLU A 29 -7.37 3.70 10.27
CA GLU A 29 -8.70 3.54 10.83
C GLU A 29 -8.85 2.22 11.61
N VAL A 30 -8.30 1.12 11.11
CA VAL A 30 -8.23 -0.14 11.85
C VAL A 30 -7.43 0.02 13.14
N MET A 31 -6.24 0.65 13.09
CA MET A 31 -5.44 0.95 14.27
C MET A 31 -6.21 1.77 15.30
N ARG A 32 -6.95 2.79 14.85
CA ARG A 32 -7.78 3.63 15.73
C ARG A 32 -8.86 2.80 16.44
N LYS A 33 -9.52 1.90 15.73
CA LYS A 33 -10.55 1.01 16.30
C LYS A 33 -9.96 0.01 17.29
N LEU A 34 -8.73 -0.44 17.06
CA LEU A 34 -7.99 -1.31 17.98
C LEU A 34 -7.33 -0.56 19.15
N ASN A 35 -7.49 0.76 19.24
CA ASN A 35 -6.78 1.60 20.21
C ASN A 35 -5.25 1.48 20.15
N ILE A 36 -4.69 1.18 18.98
CA ILE A 36 -3.25 1.10 18.76
C ILE A 36 -2.73 2.51 18.46
N PRO A 37 -1.91 3.11 19.33
CA PRO A 37 -1.37 4.44 19.12
C PRO A 37 -0.24 4.44 18.09
N LEU A 38 -0.16 5.53 17.30
CA LEU A 38 1.03 5.80 16.50
C LEU A 38 2.18 6.24 17.43
N ILE A 39 3.32 5.60 17.31
CA ILE A 39 4.53 5.90 18.08
C ILE A 39 5.62 6.37 17.12
N ASP A 40 6.26 7.48 17.43
CA ASP A 40 7.39 7.97 16.65
C ASP A 40 8.58 7.04 16.79
N LEU A 41 9.17 6.69 15.64
CA LEU A 41 10.36 5.85 15.57
C LEU A 41 11.62 6.74 15.46
N PRO A 42 12.79 6.25 15.86
CA PRO A 42 14.04 6.94 15.60
C PRO A 42 14.15 7.34 14.11
N ARG A 43 14.30 8.63 13.83
CA ARG A 43 14.40 9.21 12.48
C ARG A 43 13.10 9.16 11.63
N PHE A 44 11.97 8.69 12.18
CA PHE A 44 10.70 8.67 11.46
C PHE A 44 9.54 9.16 12.35
N PRO A 45 9.01 10.37 12.13
CA PRO A 45 7.91 10.96 12.92
C PRO A 45 6.56 10.36 12.48
N ALA A 46 6.27 9.14 12.92
CA ALA A 46 5.08 8.39 12.50
C ALA A 46 3.77 9.08 12.89
N ARG A 47 3.72 9.76 14.04
CA ARG A 47 2.54 10.54 14.48
C ARG A 47 2.21 11.66 13.50
N THR A 48 3.23 12.46 13.12
CA THR A 48 3.05 13.55 12.17
C THR A 48 2.66 13.00 10.80
N PHE A 49 3.34 11.95 10.34
CA PHE A 49 3.06 11.30 9.06
C PHE A 49 1.62 10.78 9.00
N GLY A 50 1.16 10.07 10.01
CA GLY A 50 -0.21 9.56 10.10
C GLY A 50 -1.27 10.68 10.12
N ARG A 51 -1.01 11.80 10.83
CA ARG A 51 -1.90 12.97 10.79
C ARG A 51 -1.98 13.58 9.39
N LEU A 52 -0.84 13.77 8.72
CA LEU A 52 -0.82 14.30 7.36
C LEU A 52 -1.62 13.42 6.40
N ILE A 53 -1.41 12.10 6.43
CA ILE A 53 -2.16 11.15 5.59
C ILE A 53 -3.66 11.21 5.88
N ARG A 54 -4.04 11.35 7.13
CA ARG A 54 -5.46 11.34 7.53
C ARG A 54 -6.20 12.59 7.10
N PHE A 55 -5.58 13.77 7.22
CA PHE A 55 -6.28 15.04 7.10
C PHE A 55 -5.98 15.82 5.81
N LEU A 56 -4.84 15.61 5.16
CA LEU A 56 -4.52 16.34 3.96
C LEU A 56 -5.04 15.65 2.69
N PRO A 57 -5.54 16.43 1.72
CA PRO A 57 -5.91 15.91 0.40
C PRO A 57 -4.67 15.46 -0.39
N ASN A 58 -4.86 14.46 -1.26
CA ASN A 58 -3.78 13.87 -2.05
C ASN A 58 -2.96 14.87 -2.88
N PRO A 59 -3.55 15.91 -3.51
CA PRO A 59 -2.76 16.89 -4.26
C PRO A 59 -1.73 17.66 -3.43
N ILE A 60 -1.97 17.82 -2.12
CA ILE A 60 -1.02 18.45 -1.19
C ILE A 60 -0.02 17.41 -0.67
N LEU A 61 -0.48 16.19 -0.38
CA LEU A 61 0.37 15.12 0.13
C LEU A 61 1.40 14.65 -0.90
N GLN A 62 1.01 14.52 -2.16
CA GLN A 62 1.85 13.91 -3.20
C GLN A 62 3.20 14.61 -3.33
N PRO A 63 3.32 15.93 -3.53
CA PRO A 63 4.60 16.58 -3.66
C PRO A 63 5.45 16.52 -2.38
N LEU A 64 4.81 16.57 -1.20
CA LEU A 64 5.49 16.48 0.08
C LEU A 64 6.11 15.10 0.30
N LEU A 65 5.34 14.04 0.06
CA LEU A 65 5.79 12.68 0.29
C LEU A 65 6.73 12.19 -0.81
N LYS A 66 6.47 12.56 -2.08
CA LYS A 66 7.36 12.24 -3.19
C LYS A 66 8.78 12.68 -2.88
N LYS A 67 9.01 13.97 -2.57
CA LYS A 67 10.33 14.51 -2.25
C LYS A 67 11.04 13.74 -1.14
N ARG A 68 10.31 13.27 -0.13
CA ARG A 68 10.88 12.59 1.03
C ARG A 68 11.15 11.11 0.78
N ILE A 69 10.26 10.43 0.09
CA ILE A 69 10.32 8.97 -0.12
C ILE A 69 11.24 8.62 -1.29
N THR A 70 11.19 9.39 -2.37
CA THR A 70 12.02 9.12 -3.55
C THR A 70 13.49 9.45 -3.31
N LYS A 71 13.81 10.31 -2.34
CA LYS A 71 15.20 10.61 -1.96
C LYS A 71 15.86 9.36 -1.35
N GLY A 72 16.46 8.53 -2.19
CA GLY A 72 17.16 7.28 -1.81
C GLY A 72 16.38 5.99 -1.99
N ARG A 73 15.12 6.05 -2.46
CA ARG A 73 14.30 4.89 -2.78
C ARG A 73 13.60 4.93 -4.15
N GLY A 74 13.74 6.06 -4.90
CA GLY A 74 13.00 6.28 -6.16
C GLY A 74 13.14 5.14 -7.16
N ASP A 75 14.35 4.66 -7.36
CA ASP A 75 14.66 3.59 -8.33
C ASP A 75 14.49 2.17 -7.78
N LYS A 76 14.12 2.03 -6.50
CA LYS A 76 13.93 0.70 -5.89
C LYS A 76 12.56 0.15 -6.21
N MET A 77 12.54 -1.15 -6.51
CA MET A 77 11.29 -1.89 -6.59
C MET A 77 10.67 -2.09 -5.20
N PRO A 78 9.33 -2.09 -5.08
CA PRO A 78 8.65 -2.48 -3.85
C PRO A 78 9.08 -3.86 -3.35
N SER A 79 9.16 -4.07 -2.03
CA SER A 79 9.64 -5.33 -1.42
C SER A 79 8.92 -6.57 -1.98
N PHE A 80 7.61 -6.51 -2.14
CA PHE A 80 6.80 -7.61 -2.68
C PHE A 80 7.08 -7.96 -4.15
N TYR A 81 7.83 -7.14 -4.88
CA TYR A 81 8.22 -7.44 -6.26
C TYR A 81 9.06 -8.71 -6.35
N TYR A 82 9.99 -8.86 -5.43
CA TYR A 82 10.88 -10.03 -5.42
C TYR A 82 10.13 -11.30 -5.01
N ASP A 83 9.20 -11.21 -4.05
CA ASP A 83 8.35 -12.33 -3.67
C ASP A 83 7.48 -12.81 -4.86
N ALA A 84 6.88 -11.85 -5.56
CA ALA A 84 6.07 -12.12 -6.74
C ALA A 84 6.90 -12.73 -7.90
N LYS A 85 8.13 -12.22 -8.12
CA LYS A 85 9.01 -12.69 -9.19
C LYS A 85 9.52 -14.11 -8.94
N ASN A 86 9.85 -14.42 -7.69
CA ASN A 86 10.42 -15.70 -7.30
C ASN A 86 9.38 -16.80 -7.12
N LYS A 87 8.06 -16.50 -7.18
CA LYS A 87 6.94 -17.44 -7.05
C LYS A 87 7.10 -18.41 -5.87
N ILE A 88 7.52 -17.90 -4.71
CA ILE A 88 7.88 -18.73 -3.54
C ILE A 88 6.63 -19.28 -2.83
N GLY A 89 5.42 -18.97 -3.29
CA GLY A 89 4.16 -19.37 -2.64
C GLY A 89 3.90 -18.70 -1.29
N LYS A 90 4.86 -17.89 -0.81
CA LYS A 90 4.76 -17.10 0.43
C LYS A 90 5.01 -15.63 0.11
N CYS A 91 4.19 -14.76 0.70
CA CYS A 91 4.34 -13.31 0.54
C CYS A 91 3.98 -12.64 1.87
N GLU A 92 4.80 -11.70 2.29
CA GLU A 92 4.58 -10.91 3.51
C GLU A 92 3.26 -10.12 3.47
N VAL A 93 2.66 -9.94 2.29
CA VAL A 93 1.39 -9.22 2.14
C VAL A 93 0.29 -9.77 3.05
N MET A 94 0.28 -11.07 3.30
CA MET A 94 -0.70 -11.70 4.22
C MET A 94 -0.56 -11.19 5.66
N TYR A 95 0.66 -10.91 6.08
CA TYR A 95 0.97 -10.43 7.44
C TYR A 95 0.88 -8.89 7.57
N LEU A 96 0.81 -8.17 6.45
CA LEU A 96 0.66 -6.72 6.41
C LEU A 96 -0.76 -6.35 5.96
N ASN A 97 -0.99 -6.24 4.67
CA ASN A 97 -2.30 -5.85 4.13
C ASN A 97 -3.41 -6.86 4.49
N GLY A 98 -3.08 -8.15 4.47
CA GLY A 98 -4.02 -9.23 4.86
C GLY A 98 -4.49 -9.09 6.31
N LYS A 99 -3.60 -8.75 7.24
CA LYS A 99 -3.98 -8.53 8.64
C LYS A 99 -4.82 -7.26 8.83
N ILE A 100 -4.57 -6.22 8.06
CA ILE A 100 -5.43 -5.02 8.07
C ILE A 100 -6.84 -5.39 7.57
N ALA A 101 -6.93 -6.16 6.49
CA ALA A 101 -8.22 -6.62 5.96
C ALA A 101 -8.98 -7.52 6.95
N GLU A 102 -8.29 -8.45 7.59
CA GLU A 102 -8.84 -9.36 8.60
C GLU A 102 -9.42 -8.58 9.80
N HIS A 103 -8.61 -7.69 10.40
CA HIS A 103 -9.07 -6.87 11.52
C HIS A 103 -10.17 -5.88 11.09
N GLY A 104 -10.08 -5.35 9.87
CA GLY A 104 -11.13 -4.50 9.32
C GLY A 104 -12.48 -5.22 9.30
N ALA A 105 -12.51 -6.46 8.80
CA ALA A 105 -13.72 -7.28 8.78
C ALA A 105 -14.26 -7.56 10.20
N GLN A 106 -13.39 -7.90 11.15
CA GLN A 106 -13.77 -8.15 12.55
C GLN A 106 -14.35 -6.93 13.25
N LEU A 107 -13.89 -5.73 12.88
CA LEU A 107 -14.27 -4.46 13.52
C LEU A 107 -15.35 -3.68 12.75
N GLY A 108 -15.84 -4.21 11.63
CA GLY A 108 -16.76 -3.50 10.75
C GLY A 108 -16.14 -2.26 10.08
N VAL A 109 -14.82 -2.25 9.88
CA VAL A 109 -14.10 -1.18 9.17
C VAL A 109 -13.86 -1.62 7.73
N PRO A 110 -14.38 -0.91 6.72
CA PRO A 110 -14.13 -1.24 5.32
C PRO A 110 -12.65 -1.06 4.96
N THR A 111 -12.04 -2.11 4.40
CA THR A 111 -10.65 -2.12 3.96
C THR A 111 -10.50 -2.64 2.53
N PRO A 112 -11.26 -2.10 1.55
CA PRO A 112 -11.32 -2.65 0.21
C PRO A 112 -9.97 -2.62 -0.53
N ILE A 113 -9.12 -1.62 -0.28
CA ILE A 113 -7.82 -1.53 -0.95
C ILE A 113 -6.86 -2.56 -0.38
N ASN A 114 -6.78 -2.72 0.96
CA ASN A 114 -5.92 -3.73 1.57
C ASN A 114 -6.35 -5.14 1.16
N SER A 115 -7.64 -5.44 1.11
CA SER A 115 -8.17 -6.72 0.62
C SER A 115 -7.76 -6.97 -0.83
N ARG A 116 -8.02 -6.01 -1.72
CA ARG A 116 -7.67 -6.11 -3.15
C ARG A 116 -6.18 -6.30 -3.38
N MET A 117 -5.33 -5.53 -2.65
CA MET A 117 -3.87 -5.66 -2.74
C MET A 117 -3.41 -7.07 -2.32
N THR A 118 -3.97 -7.60 -1.25
CA THR A 118 -3.68 -8.95 -0.77
C THR A 118 -4.06 -10.00 -1.80
N GLU A 119 -5.28 -9.97 -2.31
CA GLU A 119 -5.78 -10.91 -3.32
C GLU A 119 -4.94 -10.88 -4.61
N MET A 120 -4.66 -9.68 -5.11
CA MET A 120 -3.87 -9.51 -6.35
C MET A 120 -2.44 -10.01 -6.17
N LEU A 121 -1.78 -9.67 -5.06
CA LEU A 121 -0.40 -10.13 -4.82
C LEU A 121 -0.34 -11.64 -4.61
N MET A 122 -1.28 -12.21 -3.87
CA MET A 122 -1.34 -13.66 -3.68
C MET A 122 -1.61 -14.41 -4.98
N SER A 123 -2.49 -13.89 -5.85
CA SER A 123 -2.73 -14.51 -7.15
C SER A 123 -1.50 -14.46 -8.07
N ILE A 124 -0.69 -13.40 -7.99
CA ILE A 124 0.58 -13.30 -8.73
C ILE A 124 1.61 -14.30 -8.18
N VAL A 125 1.78 -14.33 -6.86
CA VAL A 125 2.74 -15.24 -6.19
C VAL A 125 2.40 -16.71 -6.43
N ASN A 126 1.12 -17.05 -6.43
CA ASN A 126 0.62 -18.40 -6.72
C ASN A 126 0.60 -18.75 -8.21
N GLY A 127 0.92 -17.79 -9.09
CA GLY A 127 0.94 -18.02 -10.53
C GLY A 127 -0.44 -18.16 -11.19
N THR A 128 -1.52 -17.77 -10.46
CA THR A 128 -2.90 -17.83 -10.96
C THR A 128 -3.35 -16.56 -11.69
N ASP A 129 -2.63 -15.45 -11.50
CA ASP A 129 -2.90 -14.20 -12.21
C ASP A 129 -2.21 -14.15 -13.56
N THR A 130 -2.98 -14.28 -14.64
CA THR A 130 -2.52 -14.21 -16.03
C THR A 130 -2.59 -12.79 -16.63
N ARG A 131 -3.04 -11.79 -15.86
CA ARG A 131 -3.18 -10.41 -16.34
C ARG A 131 -1.83 -9.77 -16.59
N THR A 132 -1.76 -8.92 -17.63
CA THR A 132 -0.60 -8.05 -17.86
C THR A 132 -0.51 -6.96 -16.79
N PRO A 133 0.69 -6.35 -16.56
CA PRO A 133 0.84 -5.24 -15.62
C PRO A 133 -0.15 -4.09 -15.86
N ASP A 134 -0.45 -3.76 -17.14
CA ASP A 134 -1.43 -2.72 -17.49
C ASP A 134 -2.86 -3.09 -17.07
N ARG A 135 -3.27 -4.34 -17.24
CA ARG A 135 -4.59 -4.80 -16.78
C ARG A 135 -4.69 -4.80 -15.26
N ARG A 136 -3.61 -5.19 -14.57
CA ARG A 136 -3.52 -5.09 -13.10
C ARG A 136 -3.61 -3.64 -12.65
N TYR A 137 -2.88 -2.74 -13.30
CA TYR A 137 -2.95 -1.30 -13.04
C TYR A 137 -4.40 -0.79 -13.14
N ARG A 138 -5.07 -1.04 -14.27
CA ARG A 138 -6.46 -0.63 -14.48
C ARG A 138 -7.39 -1.19 -13.39
N SER A 139 -7.25 -2.47 -13.07
CA SER A 139 -8.03 -3.11 -12.00
C SER A 139 -7.77 -2.47 -10.63
N LEU A 140 -6.53 -2.05 -10.33
CA LEU A 140 -6.16 -1.48 -9.05
C LEU A 140 -6.73 -0.06 -8.85
N ILE A 141 -6.73 0.76 -9.91
CA ILE A 141 -7.20 2.15 -9.86
C ILE A 141 -8.70 2.31 -10.09
N SER A 142 -9.39 1.26 -10.52
CA SER A 142 -10.86 1.26 -10.64
C SER A 142 -11.50 1.38 -9.25
N PRO A 143 -12.62 2.14 -9.14
CA PRO A 143 -13.35 2.30 -7.89
C PRO A 143 -13.90 0.99 -7.34
#